data_d179292184a3b525a147a108e79122a7
#
_entry.id   d179292184a3b525a147a108e79122a7
#
_cell.length_a   1.000
_cell.length_b   1.000
_cell.length_c   1.000
_cell.angle_alpha   90.00
_cell.angle_beta   90.00
_cell.angle_gamma   90.00
#
_symmetry.space_group_name_H-M   'P 1'
#
loop_
_entity.id
_entity.type
_entity.pdbx_description
1 polymer ?
#
loop_
_entity_poly.entity_id
_entity_poly.type
_entity_poly.pdbx_seq_one_letter_code
_entity_poly.pdbx_strand_id
1 'polypeptide(L)'
;MIVKRRGKLEIIADILRSIQNKKGNIKPTHLLYKSNLSHAKLKEYVNILMEKGMIEEQVVKGRKMFVMKDQGYKFLLEFGRIKEFSDSFGL
;
A
#
# COMPACT_ATOMS: atom_id res chain seq x y z
N MET A 1 -2.58 27.40 -5.14
CA MET A 1 -1.89 26.13 -4.90
C MET A 1 -2.87 24.98 -5.11
N ILE A 2 -2.49 24.03 -5.93
CA ILE A 2 -3.34 22.88 -6.23
C ILE A 2 -3.02 21.76 -5.26
N VAL A 3 -4.02 21.35 -4.48
CA VAL A 3 -3.87 20.16 -3.61
C VAL A 3 -4.27 18.96 -4.44
N LYS A 4 -3.29 18.13 -4.75
CA LYS A 4 -3.52 16.93 -5.53
C LYS A 4 -4.12 15.85 -4.64
N ARG A 5 -5.34 15.42 -4.95
CA ARG A 5 -5.97 14.31 -4.26
C ARG A 5 -5.40 13.00 -4.78
N ARG A 6 -5.13 12.08 -3.84
CA ARG A 6 -4.72 10.73 -4.22
C ARG A 6 -5.95 9.95 -4.67
N GLY A 7 -5.86 9.29 -5.82
CA GLY A 7 -6.88 8.35 -6.24
C GLY A 7 -6.73 7.02 -5.53
N LYS A 8 -7.71 6.13 -5.72
CA LYS A 8 -7.73 4.81 -5.09
C LYS A 8 -6.45 4.02 -5.36
N LEU A 9 -6.00 3.96 -6.61
CA LEU A 9 -4.80 3.19 -6.97
C LEU A 9 -3.54 3.81 -6.37
N GLU A 10 -3.49 5.13 -6.28
CA GLU A 10 -2.35 5.81 -5.67
C GLU A 10 -2.27 5.53 -4.16
N ILE A 11 -3.42 5.51 -3.49
CA ILE A 11 -3.49 5.17 -2.07
C ILE A 11 -3.03 3.73 -1.85
N ILE A 12 -3.50 2.80 -2.68
CA ILE A 12 -3.08 1.40 -2.61
C ILE A 12 -1.57 1.29 -2.80
N ALA A 13 -1.02 1.97 -3.82
CA ALA A 13 0.41 1.96 -4.06
C ALA A 13 1.20 2.52 -2.87
N ASP A 14 0.71 3.59 -2.26
CA ASP A 14 1.37 4.19 -1.09
C ASP A 14 1.39 3.23 0.10
N ILE A 15 0.28 2.53 0.34
CA ILE A 15 0.20 1.53 1.41
C ILE A 15 1.20 0.40 1.15
N LEU A 16 1.20 -0.15 -0.06
CA LEU A 16 2.09 -1.25 -0.41
C LEU A 16 3.56 -0.82 -0.37
N ARG A 17 3.89 0.39 -0.82
CA ARG A 17 5.26 0.91 -0.71
C ARG A 17 5.70 1.07 0.73
N SER A 18 4.79 1.49 1.61
CA SER A 18 5.12 1.62 3.04
C SER A 18 5.51 0.27 3.63
N ILE A 19 4.82 -0.80 3.23
CA ILE A 19 5.16 -2.16 3.66
C ILE A 19 6.48 -2.61 3.03
N GLN A 20 6.65 -2.38 1.73
CA GLN A 20 7.87 -2.73 1.01
C GLN A 20 9.10 -2.06 1.61
N ASN A 21 8.99 -0.79 1.97
CA ASN A 21 10.09 -0.02 2.56
C ASN A 21 10.48 -0.52 3.95
N LYS A 22 9.62 -1.30 4.58
CA LYS A 22 9.90 -1.99 5.85
C LYS A 22 10.27 -3.45 5.62
N LYS A 23 10.91 -3.73 4.49
CA LYS A 23 11.38 -5.08 4.12
C LYS A 23 10.25 -6.09 4.00
N GLY A 24 9.07 -5.64 3.61
CA GLY A 24 7.94 -6.50 3.33
C GLY A 24 7.03 -6.79 4.51
N ASN A 25 7.28 -6.21 5.68
CA ASN A 25 6.37 -6.34 6.81
C ASN A 25 6.34 -5.07 7.65
N ILE A 26 5.18 -4.73 8.18
CA ILE A 26 4.97 -3.49 8.92
C ILE A 26 3.94 -3.69 10.04
N LYS A 27 4.12 -3.00 11.15
CA LYS A 27 3.14 -2.98 12.23
C LYS A 27 1.93 -2.16 11.81
N PRO A 28 0.70 -2.54 12.23
CA PRO A 28 -0.50 -1.78 11.89
C PRO A 28 -0.44 -0.30 12.30
N THR A 29 0.08 -0.01 13.49
CA THR A 29 0.20 1.38 13.96
C THR A 29 1.17 2.18 13.11
N HIS A 30 2.25 1.57 12.67
CA HIS A 30 3.24 2.22 11.82
C HIS A 30 2.65 2.48 10.42
N LEU A 31 1.89 1.52 9.89
CA LEU A 31 1.22 1.69 8.60
C LEU A 31 0.20 2.82 8.67
N LEU A 32 -0.56 2.90 9.75
CA LEU A 32 -1.52 4.00 9.97
C LEU A 32 -0.82 5.35 9.91
N TYR A 33 0.30 5.46 10.60
CA TYR A 33 1.09 6.69 10.61
C TYR A 33 1.61 7.04 9.21
N LYS A 34 2.14 6.06 8.50
CA LYS A 34 2.75 6.28 7.18
C LYS A 34 1.72 6.54 6.08
N SER A 35 0.53 5.97 6.19
CA SER A 35 -0.49 6.07 5.13
C SER A 35 -1.15 7.46 5.07
N ASN A 36 -1.08 8.20 6.14
CA ASN A 36 -1.77 9.50 6.26
C ASN A 36 -3.27 9.38 6.02
N LEU A 37 -3.85 8.27 6.45
CA LEU A 37 -5.29 7.99 6.37
C LEU A 37 -5.89 7.94 7.76
N SER A 38 -7.20 8.11 7.85
CA SER A 38 -7.91 7.82 9.09
C SER A 38 -7.86 6.31 9.37
N HIS A 39 -8.05 5.95 10.63
CA HIS A 39 -8.06 4.53 11.02
C HIS A 39 -9.12 3.74 10.23
N ALA A 40 -10.33 4.29 10.12
CA ALA A 40 -11.43 3.65 9.40
C ALA A 40 -11.09 3.47 7.91
N LYS A 41 -10.50 4.48 7.30
CA LYS A 41 -10.15 4.43 5.88
C LYS A 41 -9.03 3.42 5.61
N LEU A 42 -8.02 3.41 6.47
CA LEU A 42 -6.94 2.43 6.34
C LEU A 42 -7.48 1.01 6.48
N LYS A 43 -8.35 0.77 7.46
CA LYS A 43 -8.95 -0.55 7.68
C LYS A 43 -9.70 -1.03 6.44
N GLU A 44 -10.45 -0.11 5.81
CA GLU A 44 -11.17 -0.41 4.58
C GLU A 44 -10.21 -0.86 3.46
N TYR A 45 -9.13 -0.13 3.24
CA TYR A 45 -8.14 -0.47 2.23
C TYR A 45 -7.39 -1.76 2.56
N VAL A 46 -7.01 -1.95 3.82
CA VAL A 46 -6.32 -3.16 4.26
C VAL A 46 -7.18 -4.39 4.00
N ASN A 47 -8.48 -4.31 4.30
CA ASN A 47 -9.40 -5.41 4.05
C ASN A 47 -9.47 -5.76 2.55
N ILE A 48 -9.51 -4.74 1.70
CA ILE A 48 -9.50 -4.94 0.24
C ILE A 48 -8.21 -5.64 -0.20
N LEU A 49 -7.07 -5.17 0.31
CA LEU A 49 -5.77 -5.71 -0.07
C LEU A 49 -5.59 -7.15 0.40
N MET A 50 -6.09 -7.48 1.59
CA MET A 50 -6.07 -8.86 2.07
C MET A 50 -6.96 -9.75 1.23
N GLU A 51 -8.16 -9.28 0.89
CA GLU A 51 -9.10 -10.01 0.05
C GLU A 51 -8.51 -10.31 -1.34
N LYS A 52 -7.76 -9.37 -1.88
CA LYS A 52 -7.11 -9.52 -3.19
C LYS A 52 -5.79 -10.28 -3.13
N GLY A 53 -5.38 -10.74 -1.97
CA GLY A 53 -4.14 -11.51 -1.83
C GLY A 53 -2.87 -10.69 -2.01
N MET A 54 -2.94 -9.37 -1.82
CA MET A 54 -1.78 -8.48 -1.96
C MET A 54 -0.96 -8.39 -0.69
N ILE A 55 -1.63 -8.51 0.45
CA ILE A 55 -1.00 -8.54 1.76
C ILE A 55 -1.69 -9.60 2.60
N GLU A 56 -1.05 -9.98 3.70
CA GLU A 56 -1.68 -10.83 4.70
C GLU A 56 -1.31 -10.36 6.10
N GLU A 57 -2.11 -10.75 7.06
CA GLU A 57 -1.89 -10.47 8.45
C GLU A 57 -1.20 -11.68 9.08
N GLN A 58 -0.09 -11.44 9.76
CA GLN A 58 0.65 -12.48 10.45
C GLN A 58 0.96 -12.05 11.88
N VAL A 59 1.12 -13.01 12.77
CA VAL A 59 1.60 -12.75 14.11
C VAL A 59 3.07 -13.18 14.17
N VAL A 60 3.96 -12.21 14.40
CA VAL A 60 5.40 -12.42 14.45
C VAL A 60 5.86 -12.03 15.85
N LYS A 61 6.41 -12.98 16.59
CA LYS A 61 6.86 -12.77 17.99
C LYS A 61 5.77 -12.15 18.87
N GLY A 62 4.54 -12.66 18.73
CA GLY A 62 3.39 -12.18 19.51
C GLY A 62 2.82 -10.85 19.05
N ARG A 63 3.29 -10.30 17.95
CA ARG A 63 2.81 -9.02 17.41
C ARG A 63 2.19 -9.20 16.04
N LYS A 64 1.08 -8.50 15.82
CA LYS A 64 0.41 -8.45 14.53
C LYS A 64 1.24 -7.64 13.54
N MET A 65 1.43 -8.20 12.34
CA MET A 65 2.15 -7.55 11.25
C MET A 65 1.35 -7.69 9.96
N PHE A 66 1.42 -6.70 9.10
CA PHE A 66 0.97 -6.85 7.71
C PHE A 66 2.18 -7.18 6.85
N VAL A 67 2.04 -8.22 6.03
CA VAL A 67 3.15 -8.78 5.25
C VAL A 67 2.79 -8.72 3.76
N MET A 68 3.74 -8.26 2.94
CA MET A 68 3.57 -8.24 1.49
C MET A 68 3.50 -9.65 0.93
N LYS A 69 2.60 -9.84 -0.02
CA LYS A 69 2.52 -11.07 -0.82
C LYS A 69 2.92 -10.75 -2.26
N ASP A 70 3.12 -11.80 -3.04
CA ASP A 70 3.57 -11.66 -4.44
C ASP A 70 2.67 -10.73 -5.26
N GLN A 71 1.37 -10.80 -5.06
CA GLN A 71 0.43 -9.93 -5.78
C GLN A 71 0.62 -8.45 -5.43
N GLY A 72 1.06 -8.15 -4.20
CA GLY A 72 1.36 -6.78 -3.81
C GLY A 72 2.58 -6.24 -4.53
N TYR A 73 3.65 -7.04 -4.60
CA TYR A 73 4.85 -6.66 -5.36
C TYR A 73 4.54 -6.49 -6.84
N LYS A 74 3.74 -7.40 -7.39
CA LYS A 74 3.33 -7.34 -8.79
C LYS A 74 2.54 -6.06 -9.09
N PHE A 75 1.61 -5.70 -8.20
CA PHE A 75 0.86 -4.47 -8.34
C PHE A 75 1.79 -3.25 -8.41
N LEU A 76 2.76 -3.17 -7.49
CA LEU A 76 3.69 -2.04 -7.47
C LEU A 76 4.52 -1.96 -8.75
N LEU A 77 4.95 -3.10 -9.26
CA LEU A 77 5.71 -3.15 -10.51
C LEU A 77 4.88 -2.61 -11.67
N GLU A 78 3.65 -3.10 -11.82
CA GLU A 78 2.77 -2.68 -12.91
C GLU A 78 2.32 -1.22 -12.77
N PHE A 79 2.04 -0.79 -11.54
CA PHE A 79 1.68 0.59 -11.27
C PHE A 79 2.82 1.54 -11.66
N GLY A 80 4.06 1.16 -11.34
CA GLY A 80 5.24 1.95 -11.70
C GLY A 80 5.41 2.07 -13.21
N ARG A 81 5.13 0.99 -13.95
CA ARG A 81 5.21 1.00 -15.43
C ARG A 81 4.16 1.92 -16.03
N ILE A 82 2.94 1.87 -15.55
CA ILE A 82 1.86 2.72 -16.04
C ILE A 82 2.16 4.18 -15.77
N LYS A 83 2.64 4.49 -14.56
CA LYS A 83 2.99 5.85 -14.19
C LYS A 83 4.13 6.39 -15.04
N GLU A 84 5.16 5.59 -15.25
CA GLU A 84 6.30 5.94 -16.10
C GLU A 84 5.85 6.20 -17.54
N PHE A 85 5.00 5.35 -18.06
CA PHE A 85 4.41 5.52 -19.39
C PHE A 85 3.63 6.83 -19.48
N SER A 86 2.78 7.09 -18.51
CA SER A 86 1.97 8.30 -18.44
C SER A 86 2.86 9.56 -18.37
N ASP A 87 3.88 9.52 -17.53
CA ASP A 87 4.82 10.64 -17.37
C ASP A 87 5.57 10.94 -18.68
N SER A 88 5.92 9.91 -19.44
CA SER A 88 6.64 10.09 -20.71
C SER A 88 5.79 10.79 -21.77
N PHE A 89 4.48 10.79 -21.62
CA PHE A 89 3.56 11.53 -22.49
C PHE A 89 3.10 12.85 -21.89
N GLY A 90 3.62 13.22 -20.72
CA GLY A 90 3.23 14.46 -20.06
C GLY A 90 1.86 14.45 -19.42
N LEU A 91 1.36 13.25 -19.13
CA LEU A 91 0.01 13.09 -18.56
C LEU A 91 -0.05 13.06 -17.04
#